data_0eef88d3f1071951d0709aff6f527ef3
#
_entry.id   0eef88d3f1071951d0709aff6f527ef3
#
_cell.length_a   1.000
_cell.length_b   1.000
_cell.length_c   1.000
_cell.angle_alpha   90.00
_cell.angle_beta   90.00
_cell.angle_gamma   90.00
#
_symmetry.space_group_name_H-M   'P 1'
#
loop_
_entity.id
_entity.type
_entity.pdbx_description
1 polymer ?
#
loop_
_entity_poly.entity_id
_entity_poly.type
_entity_poly.pdbx_seq_one_letter_code
_entity_poly.pdbx_strand_id
1 'polypeptide(L)'
;TLYVPAMNFRMWQNPATMNAVEKLRNMGKVVLDPEEGSLASLHEGEGRLPDLKVIMNSIRSLFAIPLPLKGKKVLITAGPTHEAIDPVRFISNRSSGKMGYALAENARNMGASVILVSGPVALADIPEVKAVKIETANEMKNAVIRNCTKADYIFMAAAVSDYIPIDLLDKKKKRTNKNLMLNLKSTPDILKSLNGKTKAIITAFALETHNGENEAKKKMKEKNADFVVLNYANEKGAGFDSSTNRVTIFSKNGKSKDLKKDRKDHPTLRIRSKNRLPVRQVARKGNLKNACSF
;
A
#
# COMPACT_ATOMS: atom_id res chain seq x y z
N THR A 1 -14.33 19.22 19.72
CA THR A 1 -13.01 19.11 20.33
C THR A 1 -12.89 17.76 21.02
N LEU A 2 -11.75 17.07 20.84
CA LEU A 2 -11.35 15.85 21.54
C LEU A 2 -10.28 16.23 22.57
N TYR A 3 -10.46 15.81 23.80
CA TYR A 3 -9.48 15.90 24.87
C TYR A 3 -8.93 14.51 25.17
N VAL A 4 -7.62 14.42 25.31
CA VAL A 4 -6.91 13.17 25.61
C VAL A 4 -5.98 13.43 26.78
N PRO A 5 -6.49 13.36 28.02
CA PRO A 5 -5.71 13.64 29.21
C PRO A 5 -4.66 12.53 29.44
N ALA A 6 -3.49 12.94 29.91
CA ALA A 6 -2.45 12.07 30.43
C ALA A 6 -1.83 12.76 31.63
N MET A 7 -1.85 12.11 32.80
CA MET A 7 -1.38 12.69 34.06
C MET A 7 -1.09 11.61 35.09
N ASN A 8 -0.52 11.98 36.22
CA ASN A 8 -0.37 11.07 37.34
C ASN A 8 -1.75 10.55 37.81
N PHE A 9 -1.85 9.29 38.24
CA PHE A 9 -3.10 8.67 38.65
C PHE A 9 -3.81 9.43 39.79
N ARG A 10 -3.07 9.98 40.76
CA ARG A 10 -3.63 10.79 41.85
C ARG A 10 -4.23 12.10 41.34
N MET A 11 -3.65 12.68 40.29
CA MET A 11 -4.19 13.88 39.65
C MET A 11 -5.47 13.52 38.86
N TRP A 12 -5.48 12.37 38.19
CA TRP A 12 -6.66 11.91 37.47
C TRP A 12 -7.84 11.65 38.43
N GLN A 13 -7.58 10.96 39.53
CA GLN A 13 -8.59 10.61 40.54
C GLN A 13 -8.98 11.82 41.42
N ASN A 14 -8.34 12.96 41.29
CA ASN A 14 -8.67 14.14 42.08
C ASN A 14 -10.11 14.62 41.75
N PRO A 15 -10.97 14.84 42.78
CA PRO A 15 -12.34 15.29 42.57
C PRO A 15 -12.47 16.53 41.68
N ALA A 16 -11.54 17.49 41.78
CA ALA A 16 -11.55 18.67 40.94
C ALA A 16 -11.30 18.33 39.45
N THR A 17 -10.41 17.38 39.17
CA THR A 17 -10.15 16.90 37.80
C THR A 17 -11.38 16.16 37.25
N MET A 18 -11.98 15.26 38.03
CA MET A 18 -13.17 14.53 37.62
C MET A 18 -14.35 15.45 37.33
N ASN A 19 -14.58 16.44 38.19
CA ASN A 19 -15.61 17.48 37.98
C ASN A 19 -15.34 18.29 36.71
N ALA A 20 -14.08 18.63 36.40
CA ALA A 20 -13.73 19.34 35.18
C ALA A 20 -13.98 18.47 33.93
N VAL A 21 -13.66 17.19 33.97
CA VAL A 21 -13.94 16.23 32.91
C VAL A 21 -15.43 16.09 32.66
N GLU A 22 -16.23 15.95 33.73
CA GLU A 22 -17.68 15.86 33.64
C GLU A 22 -18.28 17.14 33.05
N LYS A 23 -17.80 18.31 33.47
CA LYS A 23 -18.21 19.59 32.91
C LYS A 23 -17.93 19.67 31.40
N LEU A 24 -16.75 19.22 30.98
CA LEU A 24 -16.42 19.16 29.54
C LEU A 24 -17.36 18.22 28.78
N ARG A 25 -17.67 17.05 29.32
CA ARG A 25 -18.62 16.08 28.73
C ARG A 25 -20.03 16.69 28.61
N ASN A 26 -20.50 17.37 29.67
CA ASN A 26 -21.79 18.05 29.68
C ASN A 26 -21.86 19.20 28.67
N MET A 27 -20.72 19.81 28.32
CA MET A 27 -20.60 20.79 27.24
C MET A 27 -20.51 20.15 25.85
N GLY A 28 -20.75 18.84 25.71
CA GLY A 28 -20.69 18.13 24.43
C GLY A 28 -19.28 17.93 23.89
N LYS A 29 -18.26 18.04 24.73
CA LYS A 29 -16.88 17.69 24.35
C LYS A 29 -16.63 16.21 24.55
N VAL A 30 -15.78 15.63 23.69
CA VAL A 30 -15.37 14.25 23.85
C VAL A 30 -14.07 14.22 24.65
N VAL A 31 -14.10 13.48 25.76
CA VAL A 31 -12.93 13.24 26.60
C VAL A 31 -12.67 11.75 26.63
N LEU A 32 -11.51 11.31 26.17
CA LEU A 32 -11.06 9.93 26.32
C LEU A 32 -10.50 9.75 27.73
N ASP A 33 -10.86 8.65 28.37
CA ASP A 33 -10.25 8.27 29.63
C ASP A 33 -8.80 7.83 29.39
N PRO A 34 -7.86 8.16 30.29
CA PRO A 34 -6.52 7.62 30.22
C PRO A 34 -6.50 6.11 30.42
N GLU A 35 -5.48 5.45 29.89
CA GLU A 35 -5.28 4.01 30.09
C GLU A 35 -4.53 3.73 31.40
N GLU A 36 -4.71 2.52 31.91
CA GLU A 36 -3.94 2.00 33.03
C GLU A 36 -2.55 1.56 32.56
N GLY A 37 -1.52 1.82 33.35
CA GLY A 37 -0.15 1.36 33.05
C GLY A 37 0.92 2.15 33.79
N SER A 38 2.18 1.89 33.41
CA SER A 38 3.34 2.58 33.98
C SER A 38 3.35 4.05 33.59
N LEU A 39 3.48 4.92 34.58
CA LEU A 39 3.52 6.38 34.43
C LEU A 39 4.97 6.91 34.51
N ALA A 40 5.18 8.11 33.97
CA ALA A 40 6.49 8.78 34.10
C ALA A 40 6.98 8.99 35.55
N SER A 41 6.03 8.93 36.51
CA SER A 41 6.31 8.99 37.95
C SER A 41 6.74 7.66 38.55
N LEU A 42 7.02 6.63 37.73
CA LEU A 42 7.36 5.26 38.16
C LEU A 42 6.26 4.52 38.97
N HIS A 43 5.04 5.06 38.99
CA HIS A 43 3.88 4.40 39.56
C HIS A 43 3.05 3.72 38.48
N GLU A 44 2.27 2.71 38.84
CA GLU A 44 1.26 2.11 37.98
C GLU A 44 -0.13 2.63 38.36
N GLY A 45 -0.99 2.84 37.36
CA GLY A 45 -2.35 3.30 37.56
C GLY A 45 -2.95 3.97 36.33
N GLU A 46 -4.22 4.40 36.47
CA GLU A 46 -4.91 5.18 35.44
C GLU A 46 -4.29 6.57 35.30
N GLY A 47 -3.81 6.91 34.12
CA GLY A 47 -3.18 8.23 33.85
C GLY A 47 -2.32 8.22 32.60
N ARG A 48 -2.10 7.06 32.03
CA ARG A 48 -1.30 6.89 30.81
C ARG A 48 -2.08 7.41 29.59
N LEU A 49 -1.35 8.02 28.63
CA LEU A 49 -1.91 8.37 27.34
C LEU A 49 -2.48 7.12 26.65
N PRO A 50 -3.74 7.12 26.21
CA PRO A 50 -4.32 6.02 25.43
C PRO A 50 -3.51 5.68 24.20
N ASP A 51 -3.57 4.41 23.78
CA ASP A 51 -2.92 3.97 22.56
C ASP A 51 -3.33 4.85 21.36
N LEU A 52 -2.36 5.18 20.50
CA LEU A 52 -2.61 6.01 19.32
C LEU A 52 -3.75 5.47 18.44
N LYS A 53 -3.96 4.16 18.44
CA LYS A 53 -5.05 3.50 17.73
C LYS A 53 -6.41 3.89 18.31
N VAL A 54 -6.54 3.96 19.63
CA VAL A 54 -7.76 4.38 20.34
C VAL A 54 -8.04 5.83 20.02
N ILE A 55 -7.03 6.69 20.12
CA ILE A 55 -7.13 8.12 19.78
C ILE A 55 -7.58 8.31 18.33
N MET A 56 -6.92 7.62 17.38
CA MET A 56 -7.26 7.72 15.95
C MET A 56 -8.67 7.21 15.64
N ASN A 57 -9.12 6.16 16.31
CA ASN A 57 -10.48 5.66 16.14
C ASN A 57 -11.51 6.65 16.66
N SER A 58 -11.24 7.32 17.78
CA SER A 58 -12.11 8.36 18.32
C SER A 58 -12.18 9.58 17.41
N ILE A 59 -11.03 10.00 16.84
CA ILE A 59 -11.00 11.04 15.83
C ILE A 59 -11.84 10.65 14.60
N ARG A 60 -11.66 9.42 14.10
CA ARG A 60 -12.44 8.92 12.95
C ARG A 60 -13.94 8.92 13.22
N SER A 61 -14.34 8.51 14.42
CA SER A 61 -15.75 8.51 14.84
C SER A 61 -16.32 9.93 14.91
N LEU A 62 -15.58 10.86 15.52
CA LEU A 62 -15.99 12.26 15.66
C LEU A 62 -16.18 12.99 14.33
N PHE A 63 -15.35 12.68 13.35
CA PHE A 63 -15.43 13.28 12.02
C PHE A 63 -16.24 12.45 11.05
N ALA A 64 -16.86 11.36 11.51
CA ALA A 64 -17.58 10.39 10.67
C ALA A 64 -16.74 10.00 9.43
N ILE A 65 -15.41 9.78 9.62
CA ILE A 65 -14.51 9.43 8.52
C ILE A 65 -14.94 8.06 7.98
N PRO A 66 -15.37 7.98 6.72
CA PRO A 66 -15.80 6.73 6.14
C PRO A 66 -14.67 5.70 6.13
N LEU A 67 -15.00 4.44 6.45
CA LEU A 67 -14.12 3.30 6.25
C LEU A 67 -14.62 2.47 5.04
N PRO A 68 -14.41 2.95 3.83
CA PRO A 68 -15.04 2.39 2.62
C PRO A 68 -14.58 0.97 2.30
N LEU A 69 -13.45 0.55 2.85
CA LEU A 69 -12.90 -0.79 2.66
C LEU A 69 -13.06 -1.67 3.91
N LYS A 70 -13.89 -1.29 4.89
CA LYS A 70 -14.16 -2.11 6.07
C LYS A 70 -14.67 -3.50 5.65
N GLY A 71 -14.04 -4.55 6.16
CA GLY A 71 -14.35 -5.94 5.82
C GLY A 71 -13.81 -6.40 4.46
N LYS A 72 -13.13 -5.55 3.69
CA LYS A 72 -12.50 -5.90 2.43
C LYS A 72 -11.07 -6.40 2.63
N LYS A 73 -10.64 -7.34 1.79
CA LYS A 73 -9.30 -7.90 1.76
C LYS A 73 -8.56 -7.39 0.53
N VAL A 74 -7.42 -6.76 0.77
CA VAL A 74 -6.60 -6.15 -0.30
C VAL A 74 -5.24 -6.81 -0.34
N LEU A 75 -4.86 -7.32 -1.51
CA LEU A 75 -3.54 -7.89 -1.79
C LEU A 75 -2.75 -6.87 -2.63
N ILE A 76 -1.55 -6.55 -2.19
CA ILE A 76 -0.70 -5.56 -2.85
C ILE A 76 0.69 -6.15 -3.04
N THR A 77 1.29 -5.97 -4.23
CA THR A 77 2.71 -6.24 -4.44
C THR A 77 3.51 -4.95 -4.47
N ALA A 78 4.72 -4.96 -3.92
CA ALA A 78 5.59 -3.79 -3.85
C ALA A 78 7.07 -4.15 -4.01
N GLY A 79 7.90 -3.16 -4.34
CA GLY A 79 9.34 -3.32 -4.43
C GLY A 79 9.80 -4.03 -5.70
N PRO A 80 11.12 -4.19 -5.86
CA PRO A 80 11.72 -4.98 -6.93
C PRO A 80 11.75 -6.46 -6.58
N THR A 81 12.14 -7.29 -7.56
CA THR A 81 12.65 -8.64 -7.29
C THR A 81 14.15 -8.68 -7.57
N HIS A 82 14.87 -9.53 -6.85
CA HIS A 82 16.30 -9.78 -7.03
C HIS A 82 16.49 -11.18 -7.59
N GLU A 83 17.02 -11.27 -8.81
CA GLU A 83 17.27 -12.54 -9.49
C GLU A 83 18.77 -12.82 -9.45
N ALA A 84 19.18 -13.72 -8.58
CA ALA A 84 20.59 -13.98 -8.33
C ALA A 84 21.34 -14.47 -9.57
N ILE A 85 22.53 -13.92 -9.79
CA ILE A 85 23.53 -14.41 -10.75
C ILE A 85 24.49 -15.36 -10.01
N ASP A 86 24.92 -14.93 -8.82
CA ASP A 86 25.77 -15.68 -7.89
C ASP A 86 25.44 -15.20 -6.45
N PRO A 87 26.05 -15.75 -5.39
CA PRO A 87 25.76 -15.35 -4.01
C PRO A 87 25.95 -13.87 -3.66
N VAL A 88 26.51 -13.07 -4.59
CA VAL A 88 26.86 -11.64 -4.34
C VAL A 88 26.14 -10.71 -5.31
N ARG A 89 25.82 -11.15 -6.50
CA ARG A 89 25.28 -10.30 -7.58
C ARG A 89 23.92 -10.79 -8.06
N PHE A 90 23.06 -9.84 -8.39
CA PHE A 90 21.71 -10.10 -8.89
C PHE A 90 21.32 -9.11 -9.99
N ILE A 91 20.31 -9.49 -10.77
CA ILE A 91 19.58 -8.61 -11.69
C ILE A 91 18.35 -8.09 -10.96
N SER A 92 18.05 -6.81 -11.11
CA SER A 92 16.89 -6.19 -10.48
C SER A 92 16.44 -4.94 -11.23
N ASN A 93 15.18 -4.57 -11.03
CA ASN A 93 14.65 -3.29 -11.46
C ASN A 93 14.87 -2.22 -10.39
N ARG A 94 15.09 -0.97 -10.82
CA ARG A 94 15.13 0.17 -9.89
C ARG A 94 13.72 0.40 -9.35
N SER A 95 13.50 0.10 -8.08
CA SER A 95 12.22 0.36 -7.42
C SER A 95 12.43 0.56 -5.93
N SER A 96 11.89 1.64 -5.39
CA SER A 96 11.93 1.93 -3.95
C SER A 96 10.78 1.28 -3.17
N GLY A 97 9.78 0.70 -3.86
CA GLY A 97 8.58 0.15 -3.23
C GLY A 97 7.56 1.18 -2.72
N LYS A 98 7.89 2.48 -2.72
CA LYS A 98 7.08 3.56 -2.12
C LYS A 98 5.61 3.54 -2.57
N MET A 99 5.33 3.29 -3.86
CA MET A 99 3.95 3.26 -4.38
C MET A 99 3.12 2.14 -3.74
N GLY A 100 3.65 0.92 -3.70
CA GLY A 100 2.93 -0.21 -3.10
C GLY A 100 2.75 -0.05 -1.59
N TYR A 101 3.74 0.50 -0.88
CA TYR A 101 3.62 0.80 0.55
C TYR A 101 2.57 1.89 0.81
N ALA A 102 2.56 2.98 0.03
CA ALA A 102 1.53 4.02 0.15
C ALA A 102 0.11 3.48 -0.11
N LEU A 103 -0.04 2.59 -1.11
CA LEU A 103 -1.32 1.91 -1.36
C LEU A 103 -1.74 1.04 -0.17
N ALA A 104 -0.80 0.29 0.43
CA ALA A 104 -1.08 -0.58 1.58
C ALA A 104 -1.50 0.23 2.81
N GLU A 105 -0.80 1.31 3.09
CA GLU A 105 -1.15 2.22 4.19
C GLU A 105 -2.53 2.87 3.99
N ASN A 106 -2.81 3.36 2.79
CA ASN A 106 -4.11 3.94 2.48
C ASN A 106 -5.24 2.91 2.57
N ALA A 107 -5.06 1.72 2.03
CA ALA A 107 -6.06 0.65 2.13
C ALA A 107 -6.35 0.28 3.59
N ARG A 108 -5.31 0.16 4.44
CA ARG A 108 -5.45 -0.05 5.88
C ARG A 108 -6.23 1.11 6.53
N ASN A 109 -5.85 2.35 6.23
CA ASN A 109 -6.51 3.54 6.78
C ASN A 109 -7.99 3.65 6.39
N MET A 110 -8.38 3.00 5.28
CA MET A 110 -9.76 2.86 4.83
C MET A 110 -10.49 1.66 5.43
N GLY A 111 -9.84 0.93 6.33
CA GLY A 111 -10.43 -0.20 7.05
C GLY A 111 -10.27 -1.56 6.38
N ALA A 112 -9.45 -1.69 5.36
CA ALA A 112 -9.17 -2.98 4.73
C ALA A 112 -8.26 -3.86 5.57
N SER A 113 -8.44 -5.18 5.46
CA SER A 113 -7.42 -6.17 5.83
C SER A 113 -6.42 -6.28 4.68
N VAL A 114 -5.16 -5.89 4.92
CA VAL A 114 -4.15 -5.76 3.86
C VAL A 114 -3.08 -6.84 3.98
N ILE A 115 -2.76 -7.47 2.85
CA ILE A 115 -1.57 -8.31 2.67
C ILE A 115 -0.65 -7.59 1.68
N LEU A 116 0.57 -7.28 2.12
CA LEU A 116 1.61 -6.66 1.30
C LEU A 116 2.70 -7.68 0.99
N VAL A 117 2.80 -8.12 -0.27
CA VAL A 117 3.90 -8.95 -0.76
C VAL A 117 5.01 -8.02 -1.24
N SER A 118 6.11 -7.96 -0.50
CA SER A 118 7.17 -6.99 -0.75
C SER A 118 8.49 -7.66 -1.10
N GLY A 119 9.05 -7.28 -2.23
CA GLY A 119 10.46 -7.50 -2.53
C GLY A 119 11.37 -6.64 -1.63
N PRO A 120 12.69 -6.72 -1.82
CA PRO A 120 13.67 -6.04 -0.98
C PRO A 120 13.56 -4.51 -1.11
N VAL A 121 13.27 -3.83 0.00
CA VAL A 121 13.16 -2.37 0.09
C VAL A 121 13.65 -1.89 1.47
N ALA A 122 14.12 -0.65 1.54
CA ALA A 122 14.55 0.00 2.78
C ALA A 122 13.38 0.71 3.51
N LEU A 123 12.13 0.27 3.31
CA LEU A 123 10.95 0.85 3.96
C LEU A 123 10.61 0.03 5.20
N ALA A 124 10.21 0.72 6.27
CA ALA A 124 9.71 0.08 7.48
C ALA A 124 8.38 -0.64 7.23
N ASP A 125 8.11 -1.66 8.02
CA ASP A 125 6.83 -2.36 7.96
C ASP A 125 5.70 -1.45 8.43
N ILE A 126 4.55 -1.58 7.77
CA ILE A 126 3.36 -0.78 8.07
C ILE A 126 2.59 -1.48 9.21
N PRO A 127 2.33 -0.81 10.34
CA PRO A 127 1.52 -1.38 11.40
C PRO A 127 0.17 -1.89 10.89
N GLU A 128 -0.30 -3.02 11.41
CA GLU A 128 -1.58 -3.67 11.04
C GLU A 128 -1.68 -4.16 9.58
N VAL A 129 -0.60 -4.14 8.83
CA VAL A 129 -0.49 -4.74 7.49
C VAL A 129 0.30 -6.04 7.60
N LYS A 130 -0.25 -7.13 7.05
CA LYS A 130 0.46 -8.41 6.98
C LYS A 130 1.50 -8.35 5.86
N ALA A 131 2.77 -8.12 6.21
CA ALA A 131 3.87 -8.16 5.26
C ALA A 131 4.30 -9.61 4.97
N VAL A 132 4.48 -9.91 3.69
CA VAL A 132 5.08 -11.17 3.18
C VAL A 132 6.32 -10.75 2.40
N LYS A 133 7.49 -10.92 3.00
CA LYS A 133 8.77 -10.60 2.35
C LYS A 133 9.14 -11.70 1.38
N ILE A 134 9.62 -11.31 0.23
CA ILE A 134 10.11 -12.19 -0.84
C ILE A 134 11.37 -11.59 -1.46
N GLU A 135 12.09 -12.37 -2.18
CA GLU A 135 13.29 -11.93 -2.90
C GLU A 135 13.12 -12.08 -4.42
N THR A 136 12.65 -13.20 -4.89
CA THR A 136 12.57 -13.54 -6.31
C THR A 136 11.17 -13.37 -6.91
N ALA A 137 11.10 -13.28 -8.23
CA ALA A 137 9.84 -13.26 -8.98
C ALA A 137 9.01 -14.53 -8.75
N ASN A 138 9.66 -15.69 -8.63
CA ASN A 138 8.98 -16.95 -8.33
C ASN A 138 8.35 -16.95 -6.92
N GLU A 139 9.06 -16.44 -5.93
CA GLU A 139 8.52 -16.29 -4.57
C GLU A 139 7.35 -15.33 -4.55
N MET A 140 7.46 -14.19 -5.24
CA MET A 140 6.36 -13.23 -5.38
C MET A 140 5.14 -13.90 -6.04
N LYS A 141 5.32 -14.61 -7.15
CA LYS A 141 4.24 -15.35 -7.80
C LYS A 141 3.56 -16.32 -6.84
N ASN A 142 4.32 -17.12 -6.10
CA ASN A 142 3.78 -18.09 -5.16
C ASN A 142 3.03 -17.42 -4.01
N ALA A 143 3.56 -16.30 -3.47
CA ALA A 143 2.91 -15.54 -2.43
C ALA A 143 1.59 -14.91 -2.92
N VAL A 144 1.57 -14.36 -4.12
CA VAL A 144 0.37 -13.80 -4.74
C VAL A 144 -0.70 -14.89 -4.96
N ILE A 145 -0.32 -16.03 -5.54
CA ILE A 145 -1.26 -17.14 -5.80
C ILE A 145 -1.88 -17.67 -4.50
N ARG A 146 -1.07 -17.84 -3.44
CA ARG A 146 -1.58 -18.32 -2.13
C ARG A 146 -2.63 -17.38 -1.51
N ASN A 147 -2.60 -16.09 -1.85
CA ASN A 147 -3.44 -15.09 -1.23
C ASN A 147 -4.55 -14.52 -2.15
N CYS A 148 -4.49 -14.77 -3.46
CA CYS A 148 -5.39 -14.14 -4.44
C CYS A 148 -6.86 -14.58 -4.33
N THR A 149 -7.13 -15.81 -3.90
CA THR A 149 -8.50 -16.35 -3.82
C THR A 149 -9.34 -15.66 -2.75
N LYS A 150 -8.69 -15.14 -1.72
CA LYS A 150 -9.34 -14.47 -0.59
C LYS A 150 -9.42 -12.94 -0.74
N ALA A 151 -8.79 -12.39 -1.79
CA ALA A 151 -8.75 -10.95 -2.01
C ALA A 151 -10.01 -10.45 -2.72
N ASP A 152 -10.49 -9.25 -2.31
CA ASP A 152 -11.48 -8.49 -3.06
C ASP A 152 -10.80 -7.59 -4.11
N TYR A 153 -9.60 -7.09 -3.81
CA TYR A 153 -8.81 -6.22 -4.68
C TYR A 153 -7.36 -6.67 -4.70
N ILE A 154 -6.74 -6.62 -5.89
CA ILE A 154 -5.32 -6.95 -6.10
C ILE A 154 -4.65 -5.77 -6.81
N PHE A 155 -3.60 -5.22 -6.21
CA PHE A 155 -2.77 -4.16 -6.80
C PHE A 155 -1.38 -4.70 -7.09
N MET A 156 -1.04 -4.80 -8.37
CA MET A 156 0.25 -5.32 -8.84
C MET A 156 1.20 -4.15 -9.12
N ALA A 157 1.77 -3.58 -8.02
CA ALA A 157 2.64 -2.40 -8.08
C ALA A 157 4.14 -2.72 -7.96
N ALA A 158 4.51 -3.99 -7.82
CA ALA A 158 5.90 -4.43 -7.80
C ALA A 158 6.58 -4.24 -9.17
N ALA A 159 7.87 -3.96 -9.15
CA ALA A 159 8.75 -3.93 -10.33
C ALA A 159 9.47 -5.29 -10.47
N VAL A 160 8.72 -6.28 -10.93
CA VAL A 160 9.24 -7.64 -11.14
C VAL A 160 10.23 -7.64 -12.31
N SER A 161 11.36 -8.34 -12.15
CA SER A 161 12.33 -8.52 -13.24
C SER A 161 11.71 -9.34 -14.37
N ASP A 162 11.91 -8.91 -15.61
CA ASP A 162 11.39 -9.61 -16.80
C ASP A 162 12.21 -10.83 -17.15
N TYR A 163 13.46 -10.89 -16.68
CA TYR A 163 14.43 -11.95 -16.99
C TYR A 163 15.12 -12.45 -15.72
N ILE A 164 15.42 -13.75 -15.71
CA ILE A 164 16.20 -14.44 -14.68
C ILE A 164 17.38 -15.17 -15.30
N PRO A 165 18.55 -15.25 -14.64
CA PRO A 165 19.65 -16.11 -15.09
C PRO A 165 19.20 -17.56 -15.22
N ILE A 166 19.65 -18.23 -16.30
CA ILE A 166 19.40 -19.66 -16.49
C ILE A 166 20.26 -20.44 -15.51
N ASP A 167 21.54 -20.06 -15.41
CA ASP A 167 22.54 -20.72 -14.59
C ASP A 167 22.78 -19.88 -13.34
N LEU A 168 22.36 -20.40 -12.19
CA LEU A 168 22.72 -19.85 -10.89
C LEU A 168 24.10 -20.40 -10.50
N LEU A 169 25.03 -19.50 -10.21
CA LEU A 169 26.37 -19.88 -9.80
C LEU A 169 26.45 -20.02 -8.26
N ASP A 170 26.86 -21.17 -7.77
CA ASP A 170 27.00 -21.45 -6.33
C ASP A 170 28.13 -20.65 -5.67
N LYS A 171 29.08 -20.14 -6.46
CA LYS A 171 30.23 -19.38 -5.99
C LYS A 171 30.37 -18.07 -6.75
N LYS A 172 30.81 -17.03 -6.05
CA LYS A 172 31.12 -15.74 -6.66
C LYS A 172 32.10 -15.92 -7.83
N LYS A 173 31.66 -15.56 -9.04
CA LYS A 173 32.52 -15.58 -10.23
C LYS A 173 33.57 -14.47 -10.13
N LYS A 174 34.85 -14.86 -10.07
CA LYS A 174 35.96 -13.89 -10.02
C LYS A 174 36.03 -13.10 -11.34
N ARG A 175 36.41 -11.83 -11.23
CA ARG A 175 36.66 -10.97 -12.40
C ARG A 175 37.81 -11.54 -13.23
N THR A 176 37.63 -11.61 -14.51
CA THR A 176 38.67 -11.93 -15.51
C THR A 176 38.76 -10.76 -16.47
N ASN A 177 39.79 -10.74 -17.32
CA ASN A 177 39.91 -9.74 -18.39
C ASN A 177 39.00 -10.05 -19.60
N LYS A 178 38.17 -11.09 -19.51
CA LYS A 178 37.21 -11.48 -20.54
C LYS A 178 35.82 -10.93 -20.22
N ASN A 179 35.02 -10.73 -21.26
CA ASN A 179 33.60 -10.37 -21.10
C ASN A 179 32.85 -11.50 -20.38
N LEU A 180 31.89 -11.09 -19.54
CA LEU A 180 30.94 -12.03 -18.91
C LEU A 180 29.67 -12.07 -19.75
N MET A 181 29.35 -13.24 -20.27
CA MET A 181 28.08 -13.50 -20.95
C MET A 181 27.11 -14.14 -19.94
N LEU A 182 25.89 -13.61 -19.88
CA LEU A 182 24.80 -14.12 -19.04
C LEU A 182 23.68 -14.62 -19.94
N ASN A 183 23.33 -15.89 -19.80
CA ASN A 183 22.15 -16.46 -20.43
C ASN A 183 20.93 -16.22 -19.54
N LEU A 184 19.91 -15.56 -20.11
CA LEU A 184 18.70 -15.19 -19.40
C LEU A 184 17.49 -15.87 -20.02
N LYS A 185 16.51 -16.22 -19.18
CA LYS A 185 15.17 -16.66 -19.58
C LYS A 185 14.11 -15.72 -19.02
N SER A 186 12.94 -15.68 -19.65
CA SER A 186 11.81 -14.88 -19.18
C SER A 186 11.31 -15.37 -17.82
N THR A 187 10.96 -14.42 -16.96
CA THR A 187 10.28 -14.69 -15.68
C THR A 187 8.84 -15.15 -15.91
N PRO A 188 8.27 -15.95 -14.99
CA PRO A 188 6.86 -16.27 -15.03
C PRO A 188 5.98 -15.02 -14.90
N ASP A 189 4.99 -14.90 -15.76
CA ASP A 189 4.03 -13.80 -15.71
C ASP A 189 3.05 -13.97 -14.55
N ILE A 190 3.20 -13.15 -13.50
CA ILE A 190 2.38 -13.23 -12.31
C ILE A 190 0.94 -12.86 -12.60
N LEU A 191 0.70 -11.81 -13.38
CA LEU A 191 -0.67 -11.37 -13.74
C LEU A 191 -1.42 -12.44 -14.55
N LYS A 192 -0.77 -13.02 -15.57
CA LYS A 192 -1.38 -14.13 -16.32
C LYS A 192 -1.69 -15.33 -15.44
N SER A 193 -0.86 -15.58 -14.43
CA SER A 193 -1.06 -16.70 -13.51
C SER A 193 -2.27 -16.57 -12.59
N LEU A 194 -2.88 -15.37 -12.49
CA LEU A 194 -4.11 -15.09 -11.75
C LEU A 194 -5.39 -15.43 -12.53
N ASN A 195 -5.30 -15.63 -13.84
CA ASN A 195 -6.45 -15.94 -14.68
C ASN A 195 -7.18 -17.19 -14.19
N GLY A 196 -8.48 -17.07 -13.96
CA GLY A 196 -9.34 -18.16 -13.46
C GLY A 196 -9.15 -18.49 -11.97
N LYS A 197 -8.18 -17.91 -11.27
CA LYS A 197 -7.89 -18.20 -9.86
C LYS A 197 -8.50 -17.23 -8.86
N THR A 198 -8.95 -16.09 -9.30
CA THR A 198 -9.54 -15.08 -8.43
C THR A 198 -10.70 -14.36 -9.08
N LYS A 199 -11.62 -13.87 -8.24
CA LYS A 199 -12.70 -12.94 -8.62
C LYS A 199 -12.39 -11.51 -8.22
N ALA A 200 -11.20 -11.26 -7.66
CA ALA A 200 -10.76 -9.94 -7.24
C ALA A 200 -10.70 -8.97 -8.42
N ILE A 201 -10.91 -7.71 -8.13
CA ILE A 201 -10.66 -6.63 -9.08
C ILE A 201 -9.15 -6.40 -9.15
N ILE A 202 -8.57 -6.54 -10.35
CA ILE A 202 -7.12 -6.47 -10.57
C ILE A 202 -6.74 -5.12 -11.15
N THR A 203 -5.83 -4.43 -10.46
CA THR A 203 -5.18 -3.20 -10.92
C THR A 203 -3.70 -3.48 -11.18
N ALA A 204 -3.28 -3.34 -12.43
CA ALA A 204 -1.87 -3.46 -12.81
C ALA A 204 -1.23 -2.07 -12.92
N PHE A 205 0.08 -2.00 -12.72
CA PHE A 205 0.88 -0.80 -12.91
C PHE A 205 1.78 -0.96 -14.13
N ALA A 206 1.92 0.12 -14.90
CA ALA A 206 2.81 0.20 -16.05
C ALA A 206 3.69 1.44 -15.89
N LEU A 207 4.98 1.27 -16.08
CA LEU A 207 5.95 2.36 -16.14
C LEU A 207 6.53 2.35 -17.55
N GLU A 208 6.26 3.41 -18.31
CA GLU A 208 6.64 3.50 -19.72
C GLU A 208 7.55 4.71 -19.97
N THR A 209 8.30 4.67 -21.04
CA THR A 209 9.14 5.78 -21.49
C THR A 209 8.52 6.51 -22.69
N HIS A 210 7.73 5.81 -23.50
CA HIS A 210 7.04 6.28 -24.70
C HIS A 210 5.85 5.38 -25.01
N ASN A 211 4.89 5.86 -25.82
CA ASN A 211 3.69 5.12 -26.27
C ASN A 211 2.87 4.45 -25.14
N GLY A 212 2.94 4.99 -23.91
CA GLY A 212 2.40 4.36 -22.72
C GLY A 212 0.91 4.04 -22.78
N GLU A 213 0.10 4.83 -23.47
CA GLU A 213 -1.34 4.57 -23.61
C GLU A 213 -1.63 3.26 -24.35
N ASN A 214 -0.95 3.03 -25.48
CA ASN A 214 -1.12 1.80 -26.25
C ASN A 214 -0.62 0.58 -25.48
N GLU A 215 0.54 0.70 -24.81
CA GLU A 215 1.09 -0.38 -23.98
C GLU A 215 0.21 -0.67 -22.75
N ALA A 216 -0.37 0.35 -22.12
CA ALA A 216 -1.32 0.17 -21.03
C ALA A 216 -2.60 -0.56 -21.48
N LYS A 217 -3.15 -0.19 -22.63
CA LYS A 217 -4.33 -0.86 -23.22
C LYS A 217 -4.02 -2.30 -23.61
N LYS A 218 -2.88 -2.55 -24.22
CA LYS A 218 -2.38 -3.89 -24.56
C LYS A 218 -2.21 -4.75 -23.31
N LYS A 219 -1.51 -4.23 -22.28
CA LYS A 219 -1.31 -4.90 -20.99
C LYS A 219 -2.63 -5.25 -20.34
N MET A 220 -3.61 -4.35 -20.36
CA MET A 220 -4.95 -4.58 -19.80
C MET A 220 -5.64 -5.77 -20.45
N LYS A 221 -5.60 -5.85 -21.81
CA LYS A 221 -6.22 -6.92 -22.58
C LYS A 221 -5.50 -8.25 -22.39
N GLU A 222 -4.17 -8.26 -22.53
CA GLU A 222 -3.35 -9.48 -22.49
C GLU A 222 -3.26 -10.11 -21.09
N LYS A 223 -3.29 -9.26 -20.04
CA LYS A 223 -3.18 -9.71 -18.64
C LYS A 223 -4.53 -9.80 -17.94
N ASN A 224 -5.63 -9.51 -18.65
CA ASN A 224 -6.99 -9.50 -18.11
C ASN A 224 -7.14 -8.64 -16.83
N ALA A 225 -6.44 -7.49 -16.79
CA ALA A 225 -6.57 -6.54 -15.69
C ALA A 225 -7.84 -5.68 -15.85
N ASP A 226 -8.50 -5.34 -14.73
CA ASP A 226 -9.68 -4.45 -14.75
C ASP A 226 -9.27 -2.99 -14.90
N PHE A 227 -8.09 -2.65 -14.34
CA PHE A 227 -7.50 -1.32 -14.41
C PHE A 227 -5.99 -1.40 -14.68
N VAL A 228 -5.48 -0.40 -15.40
CA VAL A 228 -4.03 -0.16 -15.54
C VAL A 228 -3.72 1.27 -15.13
N VAL A 229 -2.78 1.43 -14.22
CA VAL A 229 -2.23 2.72 -13.78
C VAL A 229 -0.93 2.93 -14.53
N LEU A 230 -0.94 3.85 -15.49
CA LEU A 230 0.22 4.22 -16.29
C LEU A 230 0.97 5.37 -15.62
N ASN A 231 2.28 5.24 -15.55
CA ASN A 231 3.24 6.25 -15.13
C ASN A 231 4.34 6.37 -16.17
N TYR A 232 4.93 7.56 -16.33
CA TYR A 232 6.06 7.79 -17.25
C TYR A 232 7.37 7.97 -16.48
N ALA A 233 8.39 7.20 -16.86
CA ALA A 233 9.71 7.26 -16.23
C ALA A 233 10.47 8.57 -16.51
N ASN A 234 10.21 9.18 -17.67
CA ASN A 234 10.96 10.33 -18.19
C ASN A 234 10.37 11.70 -17.79
N GLU A 235 9.25 11.75 -17.07
CA GLU A 235 8.71 13.03 -16.62
C GLU A 235 9.52 13.59 -15.44
N LYS A 236 9.92 14.87 -15.56
CA LYS A 236 10.65 15.60 -14.49
C LYS A 236 9.84 15.57 -13.17
N GLY A 237 10.37 14.87 -12.16
CA GLY A 237 9.69 14.68 -10.88
C GLY A 237 8.65 13.54 -10.88
N ALA A 238 8.67 12.66 -11.85
CA ALA A 238 8.05 11.34 -11.85
C ALA A 238 9.16 10.28 -12.01
N GLY A 239 8.95 9.06 -11.55
CA GLY A 239 9.95 7.99 -11.60
C GLY A 239 10.17 7.33 -10.24
N PHE A 240 11.11 6.38 -10.16
CA PHE A 240 11.28 5.52 -8.99
C PHE A 240 11.65 6.26 -7.69
N ASP A 241 12.47 7.32 -7.76
CA ASP A 241 12.98 8.05 -6.60
C ASP A 241 12.31 9.41 -6.36
N SER A 242 11.40 9.82 -7.25
CA SER A 242 10.69 11.08 -7.11
C SER A 242 9.64 11.03 -6.00
N SER A 243 9.48 12.13 -5.28
CA SER A 243 8.40 12.33 -4.27
C SER A 243 7.04 12.65 -4.89
N THR A 244 6.99 12.93 -6.19
CA THR A 244 5.77 13.25 -6.93
C THR A 244 5.51 12.25 -8.04
N ASN A 245 4.25 12.11 -8.45
CA ASN A 245 3.86 11.26 -9.56
C ASN A 245 2.68 11.84 -10.34
N ARG A 246 2.67 11.62 -11.65
CA ARG A 246 1.52 11.84 -12.52
C ARG A 246 1.13 10.51 -13.10
N VAL A 247 -0.12 10.12 -12.96
CA VAL A 247 -0.59 8.84 -13.46
C VAL A 247 -1.86 8.99 -14.28
N THR A 248 -2.01 8.15 -15.30
CA THR A 248 -3.24 7.98 -16.04
C THR A 248 -3.82 6.61 -15.72
N ILE A 249 -5.07 6.56 -15.29
CA ILE A 249 -5.78 5.31 -14.99
C ILE A 249 -6.65 4.94 -16.18
N PHE A 250 -6.42 3.76 -16.74
CA PHE A 250 -7.24 3.15 -17.77
C PHE A 250 -8.13 2.08 -17.14
N SER A 251 -9.36 1.95 -17.63
CA SER A 251 -10.29 0.91 -17.19
C SER A 251 -10.76 0.04 -18.36
N LYS A 252 -11.06 -1.21 -18.10
CA LYS A 252 -11.48 -2.23 -19.08
C LYS A 252 -12.71 -1.80 -19.91
N ASN A 253 -13.50 -0.86 -19.43
CA ASN A 253 -14.65 -0.30 -20.16
C ASN A 253 -14.30 0.91 -21.05
N GLY A 254 -13.02 1.12 -21.36
CA GLY A 254 -12.52 2.14 -22.29
C GLY A 254 -12.41 3.54 -21.72
N LYS A 255 -12.74 3.76 -20.43
CA LYS A 255 -12.58 5.07 -19.79
C LYS A 255 -11.16 5.28 -19.31
N SER A 256 -10.63 6.48 -19.49
CA SER A 256 -9.35 6.90 -18.93
C SER A 256 -9.50 8.13 -18.05
N LYS A 257 -8.57 8.32 -17.13
CA LYS A 257 -8.51 9.50 -16.27
C LYS A 257 -7.09 9.84 -15.91
N ASP A 258 -6.72 11.09 -16.19
CA ASP A 258 -5.47 11.69 -15.76
C ASP A 258 -5.57 12.23 -14.33
N LEU A 259 -4.61 11.87 -13.52
CA LEU A 259 -4.41 12.44 -12.19
C LEU A 259 -3.19 13.36 -12.25
N LYS A 260 -3.41 14.63 -11.87
CA LYS A 260 -2.35 15.65 -11.85
C LYS A 260 -1.25 15.24 -10.87
N LYS A 261 -0.04 15.73 -11.09
CA LYS A 261 1.15 15.54 -10.27
C LYS A 261 0.88 15.87 -8.80
N ASP A 262 1.00 14.89 -7.91
CA ASP A 262 0.86 15.03 -6.45
C ASP A 262 2.01 14.33 -5.74
N ARG A 263 2.27 14.67 -4.46
CA ARG A 263 3.35 14.05 -3.68
C ARG A 263 3.04 12.58 -3.40
N LYS A 264 4.06 11.70 -3.51
CA LYS A 264 3.95 10.26 -3.21
C LYS A 264 3.81 9.94 -1.72
N ASP A 265 4.36 10.80 -0.88
CA ASP A 265 4.39 10.70 0.58
C ASP A 265 3.16 11.32 1.25
N HIS A 266 2.39 12.11 0.51
CA HIS A 266 1.07 12.48 0.96
C HIS A 266 0.11 11.30 0.68
N PRO A 267 -0.66 10.83 1.69
CA PRO A 267 -1.65 9.76 1.50
C PRO A 267 -2.80 10.17 0.60
N THR A 268 -2.57 11.17 -0.19
CA THR A 268 -3.47 11.71 -1.15
C THR A 268 -2.93 11.36 -2.55
N LEU A 269 -3.21 10.17 -2.90
CA LEU A 269 -4.22 10.08 -3.94
C LEU A 269 -5.51 10.73 -3.35
N ARG A 270 -5.39 11.89 -2.78
CA ARG A 270 -6.47 12.83 -2.56
C ARG A 270 -6.92 13.27 -3.93
N ILE A 271 -7.75 12.47 -4.48
CA ILE A 271 -8.76 12.93 -5.39
C ILE A 271 -9.68 13.79 -4.54
N ARG A 272 -9.26 15.06 -4.37
CA ARG A 272 -10.18 16.08 -3.88
C ARG A 272 -11.38 16.06 -4.79
N SER A 273 -12.46 15.60 -4.24
CA SER A 273 -13.77 15.51 -4.83
C SER A 273 -14.23 16.87 -5.37
N LYS A 274 -14.19 17.07 -6.67
CA LYS A 274 -15.29 17.72 -7.39
C LYS A 274 -15.74 16.90 -8.60
N ASN A 275 -15.05 15.80 -8.93
CA ASN A 275 -15.47 14.91 -10.00
C ASN A 275 -15.25 13.45 -9.60
N ARG A 276 -16.32 12.71 -9.57
CA ARG A 276 -16.45 11.30 -9.20
C ARG A 276 -15.63 10.38 -10.10
N LEU A 277 -14.62 9.73 -9.56
CA LEU A 277 -13.62 8.91 -10.24
C LEU A 277 -13.96 7.43 -10.40
N PRO A 278 -13.23 6.70 -11.29
CA PRO A 278 -13.48 5.30 -11.62
C PRO A 278 -13.38 4.31 -10.45
N VAL A 279 -12.78 4.68 -9.31
CA VAL A 279 -12.87 3.86 -8.10
C VAL A 279 -14.33 3.73 -7.62
N ARG A 280 -15.23 4.67 -7.95
CA ARG A 280 -16.68 4.44 -7.79
C ARG A 280 -17.22 3.32 -8.68
N GLN A 281 -16.60 3.02 -9.80
CA GLN A 281 -17.00 1.89 -10.64
C GLN A 281 -16.51 0.55 -10.10
N VAL A 282 -15.32 0.53 -9.48
CA VAL A 282 -14.83 -0.60 -8.69
C VAL A 282 -15.81 -0.90 -7.56
N ALA A 283 -16.25 0.14 -6.85
CA ALA A 283 -17.24 0.04 -5.79
C ALA A 283 -18.66 -0.35 -6.26
N ARG A 284 -19.10 0.08 -7.45
CA ARG A 284 -20.43 -0.27 -7.98
C ARG A 284 -20.59 -1.75 -8.30
N LYS A 285 -19.54 -2.46 -8.71
CA LYS A 285 -19.58 -3.92 -8.90
C LYS A 285 -19.66 -4.70 -7.59
N GLY A 286 -19.33 -4.07 -6.46
CA GLY A 286 -19.36 -4.67 -5.12
C GLY A 286 -20.39 -4.07 -4.16
N ASN A 287 -21.49 -3.44 -4.62
CA ASN A 287 -22.51 -2.77 -3.76
C ASN A 287 -21.94 -1.65 -2.85
N LEU A 288 -20.83 -1.04 -3.21
CA LEU A 288 -20.18 0.01 -2.44
C LEU A 288 -20.60 1.39 -2.97
N LYS A 289 -21.86 1.79 -2.77
CA LYS A 289 -22.39 3.09 -3.23
C LYS A 289 -21.67 4.31 -2.65
N ASN A 290 -20.92 4.17 -1.58
CA ASN A 290 -20.34 5.29 -0.82
C ASN A 290 -18.81 5.23 -0.61
N ALA A 291 -18.14 4.32 -1.29
CA ALA A 291 -16.75 4.06 -1.00
C ALA A 291 -15.85 4.52 -2.12
N CYS A 292 -15.54 5.78 -2.24
CA CYS A 292 -14.37 6.20 -3.01
C CYS A 292 -14.29 7.70 -3.21
N SER A 293 -13.67 8.31 -2.25
CA SER A 293 -12.83 9.48 -2.47
C SER A 293 -11.39 9.03 -2.24
N PHE A 294 -10.73 8.52 -3.25
CA PHE A 294 -9.30 8.48 -3.28
C PHE A 294 -8.77 9.81 -3.77
#